data_5df264fddaf9c452e4cdc91edc7c1704
#
_entry.id   5df264fddaf9c452e4cdc91edc7c1704
#
_cell.length_a   1.000
_cell.length_b   1.000
_cell.length_c   1.000
_cell.angle_alpha   90.00
_cell.angle_beta   90.00
_cell.angle_gamma   90.00
#
_symmetry.space_group_name_H-M   'P 1'
#
loop_
_entity.id
_entity.type
_entity.pdbx_description
1 polymer ?
#
loop_
_entity_poly.entity_id
_entity_poly.type
_entity_poly.pdbx_seq_one_letter_code
_entity_poly.pdbx_strand_id
1 'polypeptide(L)'
;MSDPIPFRRAAAAAEDVRRVVVVSAGLSDPSSTKLLADLLAEATTRLAAERGAAVEVGHVELRALAHGLTDALLTGFASGDVAAAQARVAAADAVVAVTPVFSASYSGLFKTFFDVLEPGTLDGVPVLVAATAGTARHSLVLDHALRPLFSYLRAVVLPTGVFAASEDWAGGGADSALRTRVDRAAGELVDRLTGGRAPAARLDQFDRDVAAMGSFEDLLGG
;
A
#
# COMPACT_ATOMS: atom_id res chain seq x y z
N MET A 1 37.55 -46.30 -13.12
CA MET A 1 37.12 -45.29 -14.11
C MET A 1 35.79 -44.75 -13.60
N SER A 2 35.80 -43.60 -12.90
CA SER A 2 34.62 -43.01 -12.30
C SER A 2 34.10 -41.93 -13.24
N ASP A 3 32.85 -42.06 -13.68
CA ASP A 3 32.20 -41.08 -14.53
C ASP A 3 31.98 -39.77 -13.75
N PRO A 4 32.17 -38.58 -14.37
CA PRO A 4 31.93 -37.31 -13.74
C PRO A 4 30.41 -37.06 -13.61
N ILE A 5 29.96 -36.75 -12.40
CA ILE A 5 28.60 -36.32 -12.09
C ILE A 5 28.28 -35.05 -12.91
N PRO A 6 27.23 -35.03 -13.75
CA PRO A 6 26.87 -33.84 -14.48
C PRO A 6 26.36 -32.78 -13.52
N PHE A 7 27.02 -31.61 -13.50
CA PHE A 7 26.49 -30.39 -12.86
C PHE A 7 25.13 -30.11 -13.45
N ARG A 8 24.09 -30.25 -12.64
CA ARG A 8 22.74 -29.79 -12.93
C ARG A 8 22.80 -28.28 -13.08
N ARG A 9 22.70 -27.81 -14.33
CA ARG A 9 22.49 -26.41 -14.64
C ARG A 9 21.26 -25.98 -13.85
N ALA A 10 21.42 -25.04 -12.89
CA ALA A 10 20.29 -24.38 -12.25
C ALA A 10 19.41 -23.81 -13.36
N ALA A 11 18.18 -24.29 -13.46
CA ALA A 11 17.16 -23.64 -14.26
C ALA A 11 17.12 -22.19 -13.79
N ALA A 12 17.26 -21.24 -14.72
CA ALA A 12 17.03 -19.83 -14.42
C ALA A 12 15.65 -19.76 -13.76
N ALA A 13 15.61 -19.32 -12.49
CA ALA A 13 14.37 -19.07 -11.81
C ALA A 13 13.60 -18.08 -12.71
N ALA A 14 12.41 -18.47 -13.14
CA ALA A 14 11.47 -17.49 -13.70
C ALA A 14 11.41 -16.37 -12.66
N GLU A 15 11.72 -15.14 -13.06
CA GLU A 15 11.61 -13.98 -12.18
C GLU A 15 10.22 -14.02 -11.56
N ASP A 16 10.15 -14.17 -10.24
CA ASP A 16 8.90 -14.27 -9.48
C ASP A 16 8.30 -12.86 -9.43
N VAL A 17 7.56 -12.51 -10.50
CA VAL A 17 6.94 -11.19 -10.66
C VAL A 17 5.82 -11.05 -9.66
N ARG A 18 5.97 -10.13 -8.71
CA ARG A 18 4.95 -9.82 -7.71
C ARG A 18 3.88 -8.89 -8.28
N ARG A 19 2.62 -9.20 -8.03
CA ARG A 19 1.47 -8.43 -8.51
C ARG A 19 0.96 -7.51 -7.41
N VAL A 20 0.97 -6.21 -7.68
CA VAL A 20 0.40 -5.20 -6.80
C VAL A 20 -0.82 -4.60 -7.47
N VAL A 21 -1.95 -4.56 -6.78
CA VAL A 21 -3.17 -3.92 -7.27
C VAL A 21 -3.43 -2.63 -6.50
N VAL A 22 -3.50 -1.53 -7.23
CA VAL A 22 -3.85 -0.20 -6.70
C VAL A 22 -5.33 0.03 -6.92
N VAL A 23 -6.11 0.05 -5.83
CA VAL A 23 -7.55 0.33 -5.84
C VAL A 23 -7.76 1.78 -5.46
N SER A 24 -8.33 2.60 -6.34
CA SER A 24 -8.60 4.01 -6.10
C SER A 24 -10.07 4.38 -6.23
N ALA A 25 -10.59 5.14 -5.26
CA ALA A 25 -11.98 5.57 -5.18
C ALA A 25 -12.18 7.06 -5.46
N GLY A 26 -11.29 7.69 -6.23
CA GLY A 26 -11.43 9.09 -6.66
C GLY A 26 -12.66 9.28 -7.55
N LEU A 27 -13.48 10.30 -7.25
CA LEU A 27 -14.73 10.56 -7.99
C LEU A 27 -14.63 11.74 -8.97
N SER A 28 -13.70 12.66 -8.76
CA SER A 28 -13.49 13.82 -9.63
C SER A 28 -12.51 13.54 -10.76
N ASP A 29 -12.50 14.41 -11.75
CA ASP A 29 -11.51 14.46 -12.82
C ASP A 29 -11.14 15.95 -13.03
N PRO A 30 -9.93 16.36 -12.69
CA PRO A 30 -8.85 15.58 -12.07
C PRO A 30 -9.15 15.14 -10.61
N SER A 31 -8.49 14.06 -10.16
CA SER A 31 -8.68 13.49 -8.83
C SER A 31 -7.37 13.42 -8.05
N SER A 32 -7.30 14.09 -6.89
CA SER A 32 -6.16 14.00 -5.97
C SER A 32 -5.97 12.57 -5.44
N THR A 33 -7.07 11.82 -5.28
CA THR A 33 -7.02 10.40 -4.88
C THR A 33 -6.34 9.54 -5.94
N LYS A 34 -6.64 9.79 -7.23
CA LYS A 34 -5.94 9.11 -8.32
C LYS A 34 -4.47 9.52 -8.38
N LEU A 35 -4.16 10.81 -8.24
CA LEU A 35 -2.77 11.29 -8.20
C LEU A 35 -1.97 10.63 -7.07
N LEU A 36 -2.55 10.46 -5.88
CA LEU A 36 -1.89 9.74 -4.79
C LEU A 36 -1.70 8.25 -5.11
N ALA A 37 -2.70 7.63 -5.73
CA ALA A 37 -2.61 6.24 -6.19
C ALA A 37 -1.49 6.04 -7.21
N ASP A 38 -1.37 6.94 -8.18
CA ASP A 38 -0.33 6.92 -9.21
C ASP A 38 1.07 7.13 -8.60
N LEU A 39 1.23 8.05 -7.64
CA LEU A 39 2.50 8.26 -6.90
C LEU A 39 2.92 7.01 -6.12
N LEU A 40 1.99 6.34 -5.46
CA LEU A 40 2.26 5.11 -4.73
C LEU A 40 2.64 3.95 -5.67
N ALA A 41 1.98 3.86 -6.82
CA ALA A 41 2.30 2.89 -7.88
C ALA A 41 3.72 3.10 -8.43
N GLU A 42 4.04 4.35 -8.79
CA GLU A 42 5.36 4.75 -9.30
C GLU A 42 6.47 4.46 -8.27
N ALA A 43 6.27 4.88 -7.02
CA ALA A 43 7.23 4.63 -5.95
C ALA A 43 7.43 3.13 -5.69
N THR A 44 6.35 2.33 -5.71
CA THR A 44 6.43 0.88 -5.54
C THR A 44 7.25 0.24 -6.65
N THR A 45 6.98 0.59 -7.91
CA THR A 45 7.71 0.06 -9.06
C THR A 45 9.19 0.45 -9.02
N ARG A 46 9.49 1.71 -8.75
CA ARG A 46 10.86 2.23 -8.67
C ARG A 46 11.64 1.53 -7.55
N LEU A 47 11.08 1.49 -6.34
CA LEU A 47 11.74 0.90 -5.18
C LEU A 47 11.89 -0.62 -5.30
N ALA A 48 10.98 -1.32 -5.98
CA ALA A 48 11.14 -2.73 -6.30
C ALA A 48 12.34 -2.96 -7.23
N ALA A 49 12.45 -2.18 -8.30
CA ALA A 49 13.57 -2.26 -9.23
C ALA A 49 14.91 -1.97 -8.53
N GLU A 50 14.98 -0.96 -7.64
CA GLU A 50 16.17 -0.66 -6.82
C GLU A 50 16.59 -1.84 -5.92
N ARG A 51 15.64 -2.70 -5.52
CA ARG A 51 15.88 -3.92 -4.72
C ARG A 51 16.06 -5.18 -5.57
N GLY A 52 16.10 -5.04 -6.88
CA GLY A 52 16.26 -6.18 -7.82
C GLY A 52 15.02 -7.09 -7.89
N ALA A 53 13.84 -6.58 -7.54
CA ALA A 53 12.58 -7.31 -7.59
C ALA A 53 11.72 -6.87 -8.78
N ALA A 54 11.07 -7.82 -9.45
CA ALA A 54 10.09 -7.55 -10.49
C ALA A 54 8.69 -7.39 -9.88
N VAL A 55 8.06 -6.23 -10.10
CA VAL A 55 6.70 -5.94 -9.66
C VAL A 55 5.86 -5.48 -10.84
N GLU A 56 4.70 -6.10 -11.02
CA GLU A 56 3.66 -5.65 -11.93
C GLU A 56 2.60 -4.89 -11.14
N VAL A 57 2.33 -3.64 -11.50
CA VAL A 57 1.34 -2.80 -10.82
C VAL A 57 0.14 -2.60 -11.72
N GLY A 58 -1.03 -3.10 -11.27
CA GLY A 58 -2.32 -2.92 -11.93
C GLY A 58 -3.21 -1.91 -11.19
N HIS A 59 -4.00 -1.13 -11.94
CA HIS A 59 -4.94 -0.15 -11.37
C HIS A 59 -6.39 -0.63 -11.48
N VAL A 60 -7.16 -0.39 -10.42
CA VAL A 60 -8.61 -0.56 -10.36
C VAL A 60 -9.23 0.79 -9.95
N GLU A 61 -9.79 1.50 -10.91
CA GLU A 61 -10.47 2.78 -10.70
C GLU A 61 -11.95 2.55 -10.44
N LEU A 62 -12.39 2.70 -9.19
CA LEU A 62 -13.75 2.34 -8.78
C LEU A 62 -14.84 3.22 -9.39
N ARG A 63 -14.50 4.46 -9.77
CA ARG A 63 -15.48 5.36 -10.44
C ARG A 63 -16.08 4.72 -11.70
N ALA A 64 -15.27 4.07 -12.51
CA ALA A 64 -15.73 3.40 -13.72
C ALA A 64 -16.63 2.19 -13.42
N LEU A 65 -16.49 1.61 -12.24
CA LEU A 65 -17.24 0.42 -11.80
C LEU A 65 -18.48 0.74 -10.96
N ALA A 66 -18.78 2.02 -10.69
CA ALA A 66 -19.75 2.44 -9.67
C ALA A 66 -21.14 1.83 -9.86
N HIS A 67 -21.67 1.82 -11.09
CA HIS A 67 -22.97 1.21 -11.38
C HIS A 67 -22.94 -0.31 -11.22
N GLY A 68 -21.96 -0.98 -11.78
CA GLY A 68 -21.80 -2.43 -11.64
C GLY A 68 -21.57 -2.87 -10.20
N LEU A 69 -20.90 -2.05 -9.37
CA LEU A 69 -20.74 -2.29 -7.94
C LEU A 69 -22.07 -2.21 -7.19
N THR A 70 -22.95 -1.27 -7.56
CA THR A 70 -24.30 -1.19 -7.02
C THR A 70 -25.11 -2.42 -7.39
N ASP A 71 -25.06 -2.84 -8.65
CA ASP A 71 -25.72 -4.05 -9.11
C ASP A 71 -25.19 -5.30 -8.38
N ALA A 72 -23.88 -5.43 -8.25
CA ALA A 72 -23.25 -6.53 -7.49
C ALA A 72 -23.69 -6.57 -6.03
N LEU A 73 -23.77 -5.40 -5.37
CA LEU A 73 -24.24 -5.29 -3.99
C LEU A 73 -25.68 -5.75 -3.81
N LEU A 74 -26.56 -5.39 -4.78
CA LEU A 74 -28.00 -5.72 -4.72
C LEU A 74 -28.30 -7.16 -5.12
N THR A 75 -27.57 -7.71 -6.07
CA THR A 75 -27.82 -9.06 -6.61
C THR A 75 -27.02 -10.15 -5.91
N GLY A 76 -25.92 -9.77 -5.23
CA GLY A 76 -24.94 -10.69 -4.67
C GLY A 76 -23.97 -11.29 -5.71
N PHE A 77 -24.01 -10.83 -6.97
CA PHE A 77 -23.16 -11.36 -8.04
C PHE A 77 -22.43 -10.24 -8.78
N ALA A 78 -21.12 -10.35 -8.85
CA ALA A 78 -20.30 -9.49 -9.68
C ALA A 78 -20.25 -10.03 -11.12
N SER A 79 -20.32 -9.13 -12.10
CA SER A 79 -20.21 -9.47 -13.52
C SER A 79 -19.33 -8.45 -14.26
N GLY A 80 -18.93 -8.80 -15.48
CA GLY A 80 -18.18 -7.90 -16.36
C GLY A 80 -16.92 -7.31 -15.69
N ASP A 81 -16.78 -6.00 -15.75
CA ASP A 81 -15.59 -5.29 -15.24
C ASP A 81 -15.44 -5.38 -13.72
N VAL A 82 -16.54 -5.50 -12.97
CA VAL A 82 -16.49 -5.71 -11.51
C VAL A 82 -15.87 -7.06 -11.18
N ALA A 83 -16.33 -8.13 -11.84
CA ALA A 83 -15.77 -9.46 -11.65
C ALA A 83 -14.28 -9.51 -12.05
N ALA A 84 -13.90 -8.84 -13.14
CA ALA A 84 -12.52 -8.73 -13.57
C ALA A 84 -11.65 -7.96 -12.54
N ALA A 85 -12.18 -6.91 -11.92
CA ALA A 85 -11.49 -6.17 -10.87
C ALA A 85 -11.31 -7.01 -9.60
N GLN A 86 -12.34 -7.74 -9.18
CA GLN A 86 -12.27 -8.68 -8.06
C GLN A 86 -11.23 -9.78 -8.30
N ALA A 87 -11.21 -10.37 -9.50
CA ALA A 87 -10.23 -11.40 -9.86
C ALA A 87 -8.78 -10.87 -9.81
N ARG A 88 -8.54 -9.60 -10.22
CA ARG A 88 -7.23 -8.96 -10.07
C ARG A 88 -6.82 -8.82 -8.63
N VAL A 89 -7.72 -8.37 -7.76
CA VAL A 89 -7.44 -8.24 -6.31
C VAL A 89 -7.20 -9.61 -5.68
N ALA A 90 -7.96 -10.63 -6.06
CA ALA A 90 -7.78 -12.00 -5.56
C ALA A 90 -6.43 -12.63 -5.99
N ALA A 91 -5.88 -12.21 -7.13
CA ALA A 91 -4.59 -12.67 -7.63
C ALA A 91 -3.40 -11.78 -7.20
N ALA A 92 -3.64 -10.76 -6.38
CA ALA A 92 -2.60 -9.81 -5.98
C ALA A 92 -1.76 -10.35 -4.82
N ASP A 93 -0.43 -10.12 -4.88
CA ASP A 93 0.49 -10.35 -3.76
C ASP A 93 0.42 -9.21 -2.73
N ALA A 94 -0.06 -8.03 -3.13
CA ALA A 94 -0.34 -6.90 -2.23
C ALA A 94 -1.36 -5.92 -2.85
N VAL A 95 -2.01 -5.14 -1.98
CA VAL A 95 -2.98 -4.12 -2.38
C VAL A 95 -2.58 -2.74 -1.84
N VAL A 96 -2.69 -1.73 -2.69
CA VAL A 96 -2.64 -0.31 -2.29
C VAL A 96 -4.07 0.23 -2.36
N ALA A 97 -4.64 0.60 -1.22
CA ALA A 97 -6.04 1.00 -1.11
C ALA A 97 -6.14 2.50 -0.83
N VAL A 98 -6.65 3.27 -1.81
CA VAL A 98 -6.66 4.74 -1.79
C VAL A 98 -8.09 5.27 -1.88
N THR A 99 -8.51 6.08 -0.90
CA THR A 99 -9.87 6.63 -0.82
C THR A 99 -9.86 8.14 -0.57
N PRO A 100 -10.81 8.90 -1.12
CA PRO A 100 -11.08 10.23 -0.59
C PRO A 100 -11.82 10.12 0.74
N VAL A 101 -11.66 11.13 1.60
CA VAL A 101 -12.46 11.24 2.83
C VAL A 101 -13.76 11.98 2.53
N PHE A 102 -14.87 11.31 2.79
CA PHE A 102 -16.21 11.88 2.77
C PHE A 102 -16.90 11.62 4.11
N SER A 103 -17.52 12.66 4.66
CA SER A 103 -18.24 12.56 5.94
C SER A 103 -17.43 11.87 7.04
N ALA A 104 -16.15 12.29 7.17
CA ALA A 104 -15.18 11.82 8.18
C ALA A 104 -14.72 10.35 8.04
N SER A 105 -15.03 9.67 6.93
CA SER A 105 -14.64 8.27 6.68
C SER A 105 -14.21 8.06 5.22
N TYR A 106 -13.89 6.83 4.84
CA TYR A 106 -13.69 6.45 3.44
C TYR A 106 -14.96 6.69 2.62
N SER A 107 -14.84 6.79 1.29
CA SER A 107 -16.00 6.97 0.42
C SER A 107 -16.91 5.74 0.40
N GLY A 108 -18.22 5.95 0.21
CA GLY A 108 -19.17 4.84 0.09
C GLY A 108 -18.80 3.88 -1.04
N LEU A 109 -18.35 4.40 -2.19
CA LEU A 109 -17.91 3.59 -3.32
C LEU A 109 -16.72 2.68 -2.97
N PHE A 110 -15.76 3.20 -2.17
CA PHE A 110 -14.66 2.42 -1.64
C PHE A 110 -15.17 1.24 -0.80
N LYS A 111 -16.07 1.54 0.15
CA LYS A 111 -16.65 0.50 1.01
C LYS A 111 -17.41 -0.55 0.20
N THR A 112 -18.24 -0.12 -0.76
CA THR A 112 -19.02 -1.02 -1.61
C THR A 112 -18.14 -2.03 -2.34
N PHE A 113 -16.97 -1.61 -2.87
CA PHE A 113 -16.05 -2.53 -3.53
C PHE A 113 -15.54 -3.63 -2.60
N PHE A 114 -15.13 -3.27 -1.38
CA PHE A 114 -14.62 -4.24 -0.41
C PHE A 114 -15.72 -5.09 0.22
N ASP A 115 -16.97 -4.62 0.22
CA ASP A 115 -18.13 -5.38 0.72
C ASP A 115 -18.58 -6.49 -0.25
N VAL A 116 -18.34 -6.32 -1.54
CA VAL A 116 -18.72 -7.31 -2.56
C VAL A 116 -17.58 -8.27 -2.93
N LEU A 117 -16.42 -8.17 -2.26
CA LEU A 117 -15.35 -9.17 -2.40
C LEU A 117 -15.78 -10.49 -1.74
N GLU A 118 -15.37 -11.59 -2.35
CA GLU A 118 -15.54 -12.91 -1.74
C GLU A 118 -14.82 -12.97 -0.38
N PRO A 119 -15.45 -13.56 0.66
CA PRO A 119 -14.82 -13.74 1.96
C PRO A 119 -13.46 -14.45 1.84
N GLY A 120 -12.44 -13.95 2.56
CA GLY A 120 -11.09 -14.51 2.53
C GLY A 120 -10.20 -14.00 1.40
N THR A 121 -10.71 -13.21 0.45
CA THR A 121 -9.91 -12.66 -0.66
C THR A 121 -8.65 -11.92 -0.18
N LEU A 122 -8.71 -11.25 0.96
CA LEU A 122 -7.60 -10.46 1.51
C LEU A 122 -6.90 -11.15 2.70
N ASP A 123 -7.21 -12.41 3.02
CA ASP A 123 -6.59 -13.11 4.15
C ASP A 123 -5.06 -13.16 4.01
N GLY A 124 -4.37 -12.47 4.93
CA GLY A 124 -2.91 -12.40 4.95
C GLY A 124 -2.27 -11.52 3.86
N VAL A 125 -3.05 -10.90 2.97
CA VAL A 125 -2.54 -10.03 1.92
C VAL A 125 -2.03 -8.71 2.52
N PRO A 126 -0.79 -8.27 2.21
CA PRO A 126 -0.29 -6.97 2.61
C PRO A 126 -1.12 -5.83 2.00
N VAL A 127 -1.57 -4.89 2.84
CA VAL A 127 -2.36 -3.75 2.39
C VAL A 127 -1.73 -2.44 2.86
N LEU A 128 -1.37 -1.57 1.90
CA LEU A 128 -1.00 -0.19 2.14
C LEU A 128 -2.26 0.66 2.04
N VAL A 129 -2.60 1.36 3.14
CA VAL A 129 -3.77 2.24 3.18
C VAL A 129 -3.38 3.69 2.93
N ALA A 130 -4.16 4.39 2.10
CA ALA A 130 -3.95 5.79 1.83
C ALA A 130 -5.28 6.55 1.71
N ALA A 131 -5.25 7.84 2.04
CA ALA A 131 -6.43 8.69 1.94
C ALA A 131 -6.08 10.13 1.53
N THR A 132 -7.05 10.79 0.87
CA THR A 132 -6.97 12.21 0.52
C THR A 132 -8.13 12.98 1.12
N ALA A 133 -7.88 14.22 1.53
CA ALA A 133 -8.92 15.13 2.00
C ALA A 133 -8.57 16.60 1.73
N GLY A 134 -9.55 17.48 1.92
CA GLY A 134 -9.35 18.93 1.80
C GLY A 134 -8.44 19.53 2.89
N THR A 135 -8.31 18.88 4.04
CA THR A 135 -7.51 19.37 5.19
C THR A 135 -6.84 18.23 5.94
N ALA A 136 -5.71 18.50 6.60
CA ALA A 136 -5.00 17.54 7.45
C ALA A 136 -5.80 17.06 8.68
N ARG A 137 -6.90 17.74 9.04
CA ARG A 137 -7.77 17.39 10.19
C ARG A 137 -8.38 15.98 10.10
N HIS A 138 -8.45 15.43 8.90
CA HIS A 138 -9.01 14.10 8.65
C HIS A 138 -7.97 12.97 8.63
N SER A 139 -6.70 13.24 8.97
CA SER A 139 -5.61 12.25 8.89
C SER A 139 -5.88 10.97 9.71
N LEU A 140 -6.61 11.10 10.81
CA LEU A 140 -6.98 9.94 11.66
C LEU A 140 -7.92 8.93 10.97
N VAL A 141 -8.44 9.23 9.77
CA VAL A 141 -9.22 8.27 8.98
C VAL A 141 -8.42 6.99 8.68
N LEU A 142 -7.09 7.11 8.56
CA LEU A 142 -6.21 5.96 8.37
C LEU A 142 -6.35 4.96 9.53
N ASP A 143 -6.33 5.45 10.77
CA ASP A 143 -6.31 4.61 11.97
C ASP A 143 -7.70 4.21 12.44
N HIS A 144 -8.71 5.10 12.29
CA HIS A 144 -10.04 4.88 12.83
C HIS A 144 -11.06 4.31 11.83
N ALA A 145 -10.75 4.33 10.53
CA ALA A 145 -11.65 3.79 9.51
C ALA A 145 -10.96 2.74 8.62
N LEU A 146 -9.81 3.07 8.01
CA LEU A 146 -9.16 2.16 7.05
C LEU A 146 -8.55 0.93 7.73
N ARG A 147 -7.74 1.12 8.78
CA ARG A 147 -7.13 -0.02 9.49
C ARG A 147 -8.16 -0.99 10.06
N PRO A 148 -9.24 -0.56 10.75
CA PRO A 148 -10.28 -1.47 11.21
C PRO A 148 -10.95 -2.26 10.08
N LEU A 149 -11.23 -1.62 8.94
CA LEU A 149 -11.83 -2.29 7.78
C LEU A 149 -10.92 -3.44 7.29
N PHE A 150 -9.64 -3.15 7.01
CA PHE A 150 -8.73 -4.16 6.50
C PHE A 150 -8.33 -5.21 7.55
N SER A 151 -8.31 -4.85 8.82
CA SER A 151 -8.15 -5.82 9.92
C SER A 151 -9.33 -6.79 9.99
N TYR A 152 -10.57 -6.30 9.80
CA TYR A 152 -11.75 -7.14 9.71
C TYR A 152 -11.67 -8.10 8.51
N LEU A 153 -11.16 -7.63 7.38
CA LEU A 153 -10.91 -8.43 6.16
C LEU A 153 -9.67 -9.34 6.27
N ARG A 154 -9.06 -9.42 7.47
CA ARG A 154 -7.86 -10.23 7.79
C ARG A 154 -6.63 -9.92 6.93
N ALA A 155 -6.57 -8.73 6.34
CA ALA A 155 -5.39 -8.26 5.64
C ALA A 155 -4.26 -7.90 6.62
N VAL A 156 -3.01 -7.94 6.14
CA VAL A 156 -1.85 -7.45 6.88
C VAL A 156 -1.67 -5.97 6.56
N VAL A 157 -2.27 -5.10 7.38
CA VAL A 157 -2.17 -3.65 7.16
C VAL A 157 -0.77 -3.17 7.50
N LEU A 158 -0.12 -2.48 6.55
CA LEU A 158 1.23 -1.95 6.76
C LEU A 158 1.26 -0.85 7.84
N PRO A 159 2.37 -0.74 8.60
CA PRO A 159 2.51 0.28 9.65
C PRO A 159 2.36 1.71 9.13
N THR A 160 2.98 2.02 7.99
CA THR A 160 2.91 3.36 7.39
C THR A 160 1.74 3.47 6.42
N GLY A 161 0.73 4.28 6.79
CA GLY A 161 -0.29 4.75 5.86
C GLY A 161 0.07 6.14 5.30
N VAL A 162 -0.52 6.53 4.17
CA VAL A 162 -0.27 7.82 3.54
C VAL A 162 -1.54 8.65 3.52
N PHE A 163 -1.48 9.84 4.14
CA PHE A 163 -2.53 10.84 4.06
C PHE A 163 -2.02 12.04 3.27
N ALA A 164 -2.83 12.51 2.32
CA ALA A 164 -2.54 13.72 1.56
C ALA A 164 -3.70 14.72 1.67
N ALA A 165 -3.40 15.90 2.18
CA ALA A 165 -4.31 17.04 2.24
C ALA A 165 -4.13 17.95 1.02
N SER A 166 -5.02 18.91 0.80
CA SER A 166 -4.91 19.86 -0.31
C SER A 166 -3.61 20.65 -0.29
N GLU A 167 -3.08 20.95 0.89
CA GLU A 167 -1.81 21.67 1.09
C GLU A 167 -0.59 20.90 0.56
N ASP A 168 -0.63 19.57 0.60
CA ASP A 168 0.46 18.72 0.08
C ASP A 168 0.59 18.78 -1.46
N TRP A 169 -0.37 19.40 -2.15
CA TRP A 169 -0.41 19.61 -3.59
C TRP A 169 -0.15 21.07 -4.00
N ALA A 170 0.21 21.93 -3.04
CA ALA A 170 0.53 23.33 -3.31
C ALA A 170 1.72 23.42 -4.28
N GLY A 171 1.55 24.15 -5.40
CA GLY A 171 2.57 24.26 -6.44
C GLY A 171 2.35 23.36 -7.66
N GLY A 172 1.21 22.66 -7.75
CA GLY A 172 0.83 21.86 -8.94
C GLY A 172 1.35 20.42 -8.94
N GLY A 173 1.91 19.94 -7.81
CA GLY A 173 2.35 18.56 -7.62
C GLY A 173 2.58 18.23 -6.15
N ALA A 174 2.86 16.96 -5.86
CA ALA A 174 3.17 16.53 -4.49
C ALA A 174 4.43 17.24 -3.96
N ASP A 175 4.35 17.78 -2.76
CA ASP A 175 5.49 18.38 -2.09
C ASP A 175 6.53 17.32 -1.66
N SER A 176 7.70 17.79 -1.18
CA SER A 176 8.78 16.90 -0.75
C SER A 176 8.39 16.05 0.47
N ALA A 177 7.55 16.56 1.35
CA ALA A 177 7.10 15.87 2.55
C ALA A 177 6.14 14.73 2.18
N LEU A 178 5.19 14.97 1.26
CA LEU A 178 4.31 13.91 0.75
C LEU A 178 5.13 12.83 0.03
N ARG A 179 6.07 13.21 -0.84
CA ARG A 179 6.94 12.23 -1.53
C ARG A 179 7.73 11.36 -0.56
N THR A 180 8.27 11.95 0.49
CA THR A 180 8.97 11.20 1.54
C THR A 180 8.05 10.20 2.25
N ARG A 181 6.80 10.57 2.54
CA ARG A 181 5.81 9.65 3.12
C ARG A 181 5.45 8.52 2.16
N VAL A 182 5.25 8.84 0.88
CA VAL A 182 4.97 7.88 -0.20
C VAL A 182 6.13 6.87 -0.33
N ASP A 183 7.36 7.36 -0.44
CA ASP A 183 8.55 6.50 -0.59
C ASP A 183 8.74 5.57 0.61
N ARG A 184 8.50 6.07 1.82
CA ARG A 184 8.56 5.25 3.03
C ARG A 184 7.51 4.12 2.99
N ALA A 185 6.26 4.45 2.70
CA ALA A 185 5.16 3.48 2.69
C ALA A 185 5.33 2.45 1.57
N ALA A 186 5.70 2.89 0.36
CA ALA A 186 6.01 2.02 -0.75
C ALA A 186 7.23 1.12 -0.48
N GLY A 187 8.25 1.66 0.22
CA GLY A 187 9.41 0.90 0.66
C GLY A 187 9.03 -0.24 1.61
N GLU A 188 8.17 0.02 2.59
CA GLU A 188 7.66 -1.01 3.51
C GLU A 188 6.85 -2.09 2.74
N LEU A 189 6.07 -1.71 1.72
CA LEU A 189 5.34 -2.65 0.87
C LEU A 189 6.29 -3.57 0.09
N VAL A 190 7.29 -2.99 -0.55
CA VAL A 190 8.30 -3.74 -1.33
C VAL A 190 9.09 -4.67 -0.42
N ASP A 191 9.52 -4.21 0.77
CA ASP A 191 10.23 -5.06 1.73
C ASP A 191 9.38 -6.27 2.14
N ARG A 192 8.07 -6.08 2.29
CA ARG A 192 7.14 -7.17 2.60
C ARG A 192 7.00 -8.17 1.45
N LEU A 193 6.97 -7.68 0.21
CA LEU A 193 6.84 -8.50 -1.00
C LEU A 193 8.09 -9.32 -1.31
N THR A 194 9.28 -8.76 -1.02
CA THR A 194 10.57 -9.37 -1.35
C THR A 194 11.12 -10.25 -0.25
N GLY A 195 10.41 -10.42 0.87
CA GLY A 195 10.92 -11.10 2.05
C GLY A 195 12.08 -10.35 2.69
N GLY A 196 12.23 -9.06 2.37
CA GLY A 196 13.22 -8.16 2.96
C GLY A 196 13.11 -8.20 4.47
N ARG A 197 14.24 -8.29 5.13
CA ARG A 197 14.36 -8.25 6.59
C ARG A 197 13.68 -6.96 7.05
N ALA A 198 12.75 -7.09 8.02
CA ALA A 198 12.27 -5.92 8.75
C ALA A 198 13.46 -5.01 9.06
N PRO A 199 13.38 -3.69 8.84
CA PRO A 199 14.49 -2.79 9.09
C PRO A 199 15.06 -3.13 10.46
N ALA A 200 16.40 -3.31 10.52
CA ALA A 200 17.10 -3.59 11.78
C ALA A 200 16.53 -2.65 12.84
N ALA A 201 16.20 -3.18 14.02
CA ALA A 201 15.56 -2.44 15.09
C ALA A 201 16.17 -1.04 15.14
N ARG A 202 15.39 -0.03 14.75
CA ARG A 202 15.83 1.35 14.90
C ARG A 202 16.04 1.51 16.38
N LEU A 203 17.26 1.91 16.79
CA LEU A 203 17.47 2.38 18.13
C LEU A 203 16.29 3.29 18.46
N ASP A 204 15.55 3.01 19.52
CA ASP A 204 14.45 3.86 19.92
C ASP A 204 14.99 5.26 20.28
N GLN A 205 14.10 6.19 20.59
CA GLN A 205 14.52 7.54 20.96
C GLN A 205 15.43 7.51 22.19
N PHE A 206 15.13 6.63 23.14
CA PHE A 206 15.89 6.46 24.37
C PHE A 206 17.31 5.94 24.07
N ASP A 207 17.47 4.91 23.23
CA ASP A 207 18.78 4.37 22.85
C ASP A 207 19.63 5.41 22.10
N ARG A 208 19.01 6.27 21.29
CA ARG A 208 19.71 7.39 20.62
C ARG A 208 20.15 8.47 21.61
N ASP A 209 19.30 8.79 22.56
CA ASP A 209 19.57 9.79 23.58
C ASP A 209 20.67 9.29 24.53
N VAL A 210 20.64 8.00 24.90
CA VAL A 210 21.71 7.36 25.68
C VAL A 210 23.05 7.34 24.93
N ALA A 211 23.04 7.00 23.62
CA ALA A 211 24.24 7.04 22.79
C ALA A 211 24.80 8.46 22.62
N ALA A 212 23.95 9.49 22.66
CA ALA A 212 24.33 10.89 22.57
C ALA A 212 24.85 11.48 23.90
N MET A 213 24.54 10.83 25.04
CA MET A 213 24.93 11.32 26.38
C MET A 213 26.41 11.08 26.73
N GLY A 214 27.14 10.35 25.89
CA GLY A 214 28.53 10.01 26.20
C GLY A 214 28.66 8.96 27.32
N SER A 215 29.91 8.67 27.76
CA SER A 215 30.13 7.73 28.85
C SER A 215 29.75 8.36 30.20
N PHE A 216 29.24 7.56 31.13
CA PHE A 216 28.94 8.01 32.48
C PHE A 216 30.16 8.59 33.20
N GLU A 217 31.39 8.17 32.82
CA GLU A 217 32.64 8.68 33.33
C GLU A 217 32.92 10.12 32.85
N ASP A 218 32.52 10.48 31.63
CA ASP A 218 32.65 11.85 31.09
C ASP A 218 31.71 12.83 31.80
N LEU A 219 30.56 12.34 32.32
CA LEU A 219 29.60 13.14 33.06
C LEU A 219 29.98 13.39 34.51
N LEU A 220 30.87 12.57 35.10
CA LEU A 220 31.33 12.68 36.49
C LEU A 220 32.71 13.32 36.64
N GLY A 221 33.42 13.56 35.52
CA GLY A 221 34.80 14.06 35.49
C GLY A 221 34.95 15.58 35.25
N GLY A 222 33.85 16.39 35.43
CA GLY A 222 33.86 17.85 35.32
C GLY A 222 33.95 18.52 36.68
#